data_a28d68a1a02f47c475ac2398c3bd2207
#
_entry.id   a28d68a1a02f47c475ac2398c3bd2207
#
_cell.length_a   1.000
_cell.length_b   1.000
_cell.length_c   1.000
_cell.angle_alpha   90.00
_cell.angle_beta   90.00
_cell.angle_gamma   90.00
#
_symmetry.space_group_name_H-M   'P 1'
#
loop_
_entity.id
_entity.type
_entity.pdbx_description
1 polymer ?
#
loop_
_entity_poly.entity_id
_entity_poly.type
_entity_poly.pdbx_seq_one_letter_code
_entity_poly.pdbx_strand_id
1 'polypeptide(L)'
;MATRVTAVFGAGMLALTVAFYAFPAWHLVLWSSLALSSAGAIAAGVLIHRPAHPAAWWLLAVAVTVFAAGDTTYNVLSTIPGRPNPFPSLADVFYLAMYPIAAAGLVLLIRWRTGGRDRGSLLDALSVTTALALLSWIFLIEPYVRNPDLTWLERATSIAYPLGDILLVATLARLLITTGRNRSAALLGVGAVGLLASDVVYGLGQLAGTWAIGSADDLGWVVFYIAWGLAALRPSMAELTVPVQGPSGEMSIGRIALLMAVSLVAPGVLLVGSIAELVRRP
;
A
#
# COMPACT_ATOMS: atom_id res chain seq x y z
N MET A 1 -9.43 -14.64 23.68
CA MET A 1 -7.98 -14.66 23.36
C MET A 1 -7.67 -13.68 22.20
N ALA A 2 -8.32 -13.77 21.06
CA ALA A 2 -8.08 -12.91 19.90
C ALA A 2 -8.17 -11.39 20.19
N THR A 3 -9.20 -10.94 20.95
CA THR A 3 -9.36 -9.50 21.28
C THR A 3 -8.19 -8.95 22.10
N ARG A 4 -7.65 -9.75 23.03
CA ARG A 4 -6.48 -9.35 23.84
C ARG A 4 -5.22 -9.23 22.97
N VAL A 5 -4.99 -10.19 22.07
CA VAL A 5 -3.84 -10.15 21.15
C VAL A 5 -3.91 -8.93 20.23
N THR A 6 -5.08 -8.63 19.67
CA THR A 6 -5.30 -7.44 18.85
C THR A 6 -5.05 -6.14 19.62
N ALA A 7 -5.51 -6.05 20.88
CA ALA A 7 -5.30 -4.87 21.72
C ALA A 7 -3.82 -4.70 22.11
N VAL A 8 -3.13 -5.79 22.47
CA VAL A 8 -1.70 -5.77 22.81
C VAL A 8 -0.87 -5.37 21.59
N PHE A 9 -1.17 -5.93 20.41
CA PHE A 9 -0.51 -5.54 19.16
C PHE A 9 -0.72 -4.06 18.86
N GLY A 10 -1.97 -3.56 18.90
CA GLY A 10 -2.26 -2.15 18.64
C GLY A 10 -1.56 -1.20 19.61
N ALA A 11 -1.57 -1.51 20.92
CA ALA A 11 -0.88 -0.73 21.94
C ALA A 11 0.65 -0.77 21.75
N GLY A 12 1.21 -1.95 21.43
CA GLY A 12 2.63 -2.12 21.14
C GLY A 12 3.08 -1.32 19.91
N MET A 13 2.30 -1.36 18.82
CA MET A 13 2.58 -0.59 17.61
C MET A 13 2.52 0.93 17.87
N LEU A 14 1.54 1.38 18.65
CA LEU A 14 1.46 2.79 19.03
C LEU A 14 2.68 3.21 19.87
N ALA A 15 3.08 2.39 20.84
CA ALA A 15 4.26 2.67 21.67
C ALA A 15 5.53 2.70 20.82
N LEU A 16 5.72 1.77 19.88
CA LEU A 16 6.84 1.76 18.95
C LEU A 16 6.84 3.01 18.04
N THR A 17 5.67 3.43 17.56
CA THR A 17 5.53 4.64 16.75
C THR A 17 5.94 5.89 17.55
N VAL A 18 5.43 6.03 18.77
CA VAL A 18 5.82 7.15 19.65
C VAL A 18 7.31 7.11 19.93
N ALA A 19 7.87 5.94 20.23
CA ALA A 19 9.30 5.78 20.47
C ALA A 19 10.14 6.15 19.23
N PHE A 20 9.69 5.80 18.02
CA PHE A 20 10.36 6.14 16.77
C PHE A 20 10.56 7.66 16.63
N TYR A 21 9.52 8.45 16.87
CA TYR A 21 9.63 9.91 16.80
C TYR A 21 10.36 10.53 18.02
N ALA A 22 10.29 9.87 19.18
CA ALA A 22 10.93 10.38 20.41
C ALA A 22 12.44 10.10 20.48
N PHE A 23 12.92 9.03 19.83
CA PHE A 23 14.29 8.54 19.95
C PHE A 23 14.98 8.34 18.59
N PRO A 24 15.41 9.43 17.91
CA PRO A 24 16.03 9.33 16.57
C PRO A 24 17.27 8.41 16.49
N ALA A 25 18.05 8.31 17.57
CA ALA A 25 19.20 7.43 17.63
C ALA A 25 18.87 5.92 17.49
N TRP A 26 17.60 5.56 17.65
CA TRP A 26 17.10 4.18 17.60
C TRP A 26 16.23 3.90 16.38
N HIS A 27 16.18 4.81 15.40
CA HIS A 27 15.30 4.70 14.23
C HIS A 27 15.40 3.33 13.54
N LEU A 28 16.59 2.83 13.27
CA LEU A 28 16.79 1.51 12.63
C LEU A 28 16.08 0.39 13.42
N VAL A 29 16.32 0.31 14.74
CA VAL A 29 15.77 -0.77 15.58
C VAL A 29 14.25 -0.63 15.71
N LEU A 30 13.77 0.59 15.96
CA LEU A 30 12.34 0.85 16.18
C LEU A 30 11.53 0.64 14.90
N TRP A 31 12.05 1.08 13.75
CA TRP A 31 11.39 0.88 12.46
C TRP A 31 11.34 -0.60 12.06
N SER A 32 12.47 -1.30 12.17
CA SER A 32 12.51 -2.75 11.92
C SER A 32 11.58 -3.51 12.86
N SER A 33 11.46 -3.06 14.13
CA SER A 33 10.54 -3.67 15.10
C SER A 33 9.07 -3.47 14.72
N LEU A 34 8.69 -2.28 14.20
CA LEU A 34 7.34 -2.01 13.67
C LEU A 34 7.01 -2.96 12.52
N ALA A 35 7.89 -3.04 11.53
CA ALA A 35 7.70 -3.86 10.34
C ALA A 35 7.62 -5.36 10.66
N LEU A 36 8.57 -5.88 11.45
CA LEU A 36 8.59 -7.30 11.86
C LEU A 36 7.43 -7.66 12.78
N SER A 37 6.98 -6.73 13.64
CA SER A 37 5.76 -6.94 14.46
C SER A 37 4.53 -7.11 13.58
N SER A 38 4.41 -6.37 12.47
CA SER A 38 3.31 -6.54 11.52
C SER A 38 3.36 -7.91 10.83
N ALA A 39 4.51 -8.33 10.32
CA ALA A 39 4.70 -9.66 9.72
C ALA A 39 4.38 -10.78 10.73
N GLY A 40 4.87 -10.65 11.97
CA GLY A 40 4.58 -11.56 13.07
C GLY A 40 3.09 -11.61 13.43
N ALA A 41 2.39 -10.46 13.38
CA ALA A 41 0.95 -10.39 13.61
C ALA A 41 0.17 -11.12 12.51
N ILE A 42 0.60 -11.02 11.23
CA ILE A 42 -0.02 -11.76 10.13
C ILE A 42 0.17 -13.27 10.34
N ALA A 43 1.39 -13.71 10.66
CA ALA A 43 1.68 -15.11 10.96
C ALA A 43 0.86 -15.63 12.15
N ALA A 44 0.80 -14.86 13.25
CA ALA A 44 -0.01 -15.19 14.40
C ALA A 44 -1.51 -15.29 14.05
N GLY A 45 -2.03 -14.38 13.24
CA GLY A 45 -3.40 -14.42 12.74
C GLY A 45 -3.71 -15.71 12.00
N VAL A 46 -2.82 -16.16 11.12
CA VAL A 46 -2.96 -17.47 10.41
C VAL A 46 -3.01 -18.63 11.39
N LEU A 47 -2.13 -18.65 12.40
CA LEU A 47 -2.07 -19.72 13.38
C LEU A 47 -3.29 -19.73 14.32
N ILE A 48 -3.80 -18.56 14.69
CA ILE A 48 -4.95 -18.40 15.61
C ILE A 48 -6.27 -18.71 14.90
N HIS A 49 -6.49 -18.11 13.71
CA HIS A 49 -7.78 -18.19 13.02
C HIS A 49 -7.89 -19.33 12.02
N ARG A 50 -6.76 -19.95 11.64
CA ARG A 50 -6.69 -21.13 10.76
C ARG A 50 -7.57 -20.99 9.52
N PRO A 51 -7.34 -19.99 8.66
CA PRO A 51 -8.15 -19.78 7.46
C PRO A 51 -8.10 -21.01 6.55
N ALA A 52 -9.18 -21.29 5.81
CA ALA A 52 -9.29 -22.46 4.93
C ALA A 52 -8.16 -22.51 3.87
N HIS A 53 -7.73 -21.35 3.40
CA HIS A 53 -6.65 -21.22 2.43
C HIS A 53 -5.58 -20.23 2.95
N PRO A 54 -4.62 -20.70 3.78
CA PRO A 54 -3.65 -19.83 4.46
C PRO A 54 -2.59 -19.24 3.53
N ALA A 55 -2.38 -19.80 2.33
CA ALA A 55 -1.32 -19.39 1.41
C ALA A 55 -1.37 -17.90 1.06
N ALA A 56 -2.56 -17.33 0.89
CA ALA A 56 -2.75 -15.90 0.63
C ALA A 56 -2.16 -15.04 1.76
N TRP A 57 -2.46 -15.37 3.00
CA TRP A 57 -1.98 -14.64 4.16
C TRP A 57 -0.48 -14.83 4.41
N TRP A 58 0.06 -16.02 4.10
CA TRP A 58 1.50 -16.23 4.13
C TRP A 58 2.23 -15.39 3.08
N LEU A 59 1.66 -15.23 1.88
CA LEU A 59 2.22 -14.31 0.89
C LEU A 59 2.20 -12.85 1.38
N LEU A 60 1.12 -12.41 2.05
CA LEU A 60 1.08 -11.08 2.65
C LEU A 60 2.12 -10.92 3.78
N ALA A 61 2.33 -11.95 4.61
CA ALA A 61 3.39 -11.95 5.61
C ALA A 61 4.78 -11.84 4.97
N VAL A 62 5.03 -12.59 3.89
CA VAL A 62 6.28 -12.52 3.12
C VAL A 62 6.45 -11.13 2.50
N ALA A 63 5.39 -10.56 1.90
CA ALA A 63 5.45 -9.22 1.33
C ALA A 63 5.86 -8.17 2.36
N VAL A 64 5.23 -8.18 3.55
CA VAL A 64 5.59 -7.27 4.66
C VAL A 64 7.02 -7.53 5.15
N THR A 65 7.46 -8.78 5.21
CA THR A 65 8.84 -9.11 5.61
C THR A 65 9.86 -8.63 4.58
N VAL A 66 9.56 -8.76 3.29
CA VAL A 66 10.41 -8.26 2.20
C VAL A 66 10.48 -6.74 2.24
N PHE A 67 9.34 -6.06 2.47
CA PHE A 67 9.33 -4.61 2.65
C PHE A 67 10.17 -4.17 3.86
N ALA A 68 10.04 -4.87 5.00
CA ALA A 68 10.88 -4.66 6.18
C ALA A 68 12.38 -4.86 5.92
N ALA A 69 12.73 -5.81 5.05
CA ALA A 69 14.12 -6.01 4.62
C ALA A 69 14.62 -4.81 3.80
N GLY A 70 13.76 -4.22 2.97
CA GLY A 70 14.03 -2.96 2.27
C GLY A 70 14.31 -1.82 3.25
N ASP A 71 13.43 -1.61 4.23
CA ASP A 71 13.58 -0.58 5.27
C ASP A 71 14.88 -0.76 6.05
N THR A 72 15.16 -1.98 6.48
CA THR A 72 16.40 -2.29 7.22
C THR A 72 17.62 -2.02 6.35
N THR A 73 17.59 -2.43 5.09
CA THR A 73 18.68 -2.21 4.13
C THR A 73 18.90 -0.72 3.90
N TYR A 74 17.82 0.04 3.67
CA TYR A 74 17.90 1.49 3.47
C TYR A 74 18.51 2.19 4.69
N ASN A 75 17.98 1.89 5.89
CA ASN A 75 18.50 2.47 7.13
C ASN A 75 19.97 2.14 7.38
N VAL A 76 20.42 0.91 7.07
CA VAL A 76 21.84 0.53 7.17
C VAL A 76 22.68 1.30 6.15
N LEU A 77 22.24 1.38 4.89
CA LEU A 77 22.97 2.08 3.84
C LEU A 77 23.08 3.59 4.10
N SER A 78 22.02 4.22 4.68
CA SER A 78 22.01 5.63 5.02
C SER A 78 22.98 6.01 6.17
N THR A 79 23.45 5.02 6.95
CA THR A 79 24.50 5.25 7.95
C THR A 79 25.92 5.37 7.37
N ILE A 80 26.10 5.03 6.07
CA ILE A 80 27.41 5.10 5.41
C ILE A 80 27.76 6.57 5.16
N PRO A 81 28.93 7.05 5.63
CA PRO A 81 29.33 8.44 5.42
C PRO A 81 29.32 8.84 3.94
N GLY A 82 28.75 10.01 3.62
CA GLY A 82 28.66 10.54 2.26
C GLY A 82 27.51 9.96 1.42
N ARG A 83 26.63 9.13 2.00
CA ARG A 83 25.44 8.57 1.35
C ARG A 83 24.19 8.74 2.20
N PRO A 84 23.73 9.96 2.50
CA PRO A 84 22.57 10.18 3.38
C PRO A 84 21.24 9.70 2.77
N ASN A 85 21.17 9.59 1.44
CA ASN A 85 19.99 9.10 0.71
C ASN A 85 20.45 8.17 -0.43
N PRO A 86 20.66 6.87 -0.16
CA PRO A 86 21.12 5.92 -1.16
C PRO A 86 19.98 5.51 -2.10
N PHE A 87 19.81 6.25 -3.20
CA PHE A 87 18.79 5.99 -4.22
C PHE A 87 19.39 6.10 -5.63
N PRO A 88 19.13 5.14 -6.54
CA PRO A 88 18.61 3.80 -6.25
C PRO A 88 19.66 2.92 -5.52
N SER A 89 19.16 1.94 -4.75
CA SER A 89 19.99 1.09 -3.92
C SER A 89 19.48 -0.36 -3.86
N LEU A 90 20.15 -1.22 -3.11
CA LEU A 90 19.67 -2.58 -2.86
C LEU A 90 18.31 -2.60 -2.13
N ALA A 91 17.99 -1.57 -1.34
CA ALA A 91 16.71 -1.45 -0.67
C ALA A 91 15.53 -1.44 -1.66
N ASP A 92 15.71 -0.77 -2.81
CA ASP A 92 14.67 -0.66 -3.84
C ASP A 92 14.30 -2.02 -4.45
N VAL A 93 15.24 -2.97 -4.50
CA VAL A 93 14.94 -4.34 -4.95
C VAL A 93 13.93 -5.01 -4.01
N PHE A 94 14.07 -4.85 -2.71
CA PHE A 94 13.14 -5.39 -1.72
C PHE A 94 11.79 -4.65 -1.77
N TYR A 95 11.81 -3.33 -1.81
CA TYR A 95 10.59 -2.53 -1.90
C TYR A 95 9.76 -2.90 -3.13
N LEU A 96 10.39 -2.94 -4.30
CA LEU A 96 9.70 -3.26 -5.55
C LEU A 96 9.26 -4.73 -5.61
N ALA A 97 10.00 -5.66 -5.00
CA ALA A 97 9.59 -7.07 -4.93
C ALA A 97 8.35 -7.29 -4.04
N MET A 98 8.11 -6.44 -3.05
CA MET A 98 6.94 -6.51 -2.17
C MET A 98 5.63 -6.43 -2.98
N TYR A 99 5.52 -5.55 -3.97
CA TYR A 99 4.29 -5.30 -4.72
C TYR A 99 3.74 -6.55 -5.44
N PRO A 100 4.52 -7.28 -6.27
CA PRO A 100 4.01 -8.48 -6.92
C PRO A 100 3.69 -9.60 -5.92
N ILE A 101 4.44 -9.72 -4.82
CA ILE A 101 4.17 -10.72 -3.77
C ILE A 101 2.85 -10.39 -3.06
N ALA A 102 2.64 -9.13 -2.66
CA ALA A 102 1.40 -8.68 -2.05
C ALA A 102 0.21 -8.85 -2.99
N ALA A 103 0.36 -8.43 -4.25
CA ALA A 103 -0.66 -8.59 -5.28
C ALA A 103 -1.03 -10.07 -5.48
N ALA A 104 -0.07 -10.98 -5.51
CA ALA A 104 -0.32 -12.42 -5.59
C ALA A 104 -1.16 -12.91 -4.39
N GLY A 105 -0.83 -12.49 -3.16
CA GLY A 105 -1.60 -12.80 -1.97
C GLY A 105 -3.05 -12.29 -2.08
N LEU A 106 -3.24 -11.04 -2.48
CA LEU A 106 -4.56 -10.42 -2.65
C LEU A 106 -5.37 -11.10 -3.78
N VAL A 107 -4.73 -11.44 -4.89
CA VAL A 107 -5.37 -12.20 -6.00
C VAL A 107 -5.85 -13.56 -5.52
N LEU A 108 -5.09 -14.25 -4.68
CA LEU A 108 -5.54 -15.53 -4.10
C LEU A 108 -6.78 -15.31 -3.21
N LEU A 109 -6.82 -14.27 -2.35
CA LEU A 109 -8.01 -13.95 -1.56
C LEU A 109 -9.22 -13.70 -2.46
N ILE A 110 -9.06 -12.90 -3.52
CA ILE A 110 -10.13 -12.63 -4.50
C ILE A 110 -10.61 -13.93 -5.14
N ARG A 111 -9.69 -14.77 -5.63
CA ARG A 111 -10.04 -16.04 -6.30
C ARG A 111 -10.86 -16.96 -5.39
N TRP A 112 -10.46 -17.12 -4.13
CA TRP A 112 -11.19 -17.94 -3.19
C TRP A 112 -12.55 -17.33 -2.82
N ARG A 113 -12.61 -16.02 -2.70
CA ARG A 113 -13.83 -15.30 -2.35
C ARG A 113 -14.88 -15.33 -3.46
N THR A 114 -14.49 -15.20 -4.73
CA THR A 114 -15.41 -15.06 -5.86
C THR A 114 -15.68 -16.37 -6.60
N GLY A 115 -14.98 -17.46 -6.29
CA GLY A 115 -15.07 -18.69 -7.06
C GLY A 115 -14.72 -18.52 -8.55
N GLY A 116 -14.01 -17.45 -8.92
CA GLY A 116 -13.53 -17.17 -10.27
C GLY A 116 -14.55 -16.55 -11.24
N ARG A 117 -15.77 -16.18 -10.80
CA ARG A 117 -16.90 -15.78 -11.68
C ARG A 117 -17.41 -14.35 -11.49
N ASP A 118 -16.58 -13.40 -11.15
CA ASP A 118 -17.03 -12.01 -10.95
C ASP A 118 -16.43 -11.03 -11.97
N ARG A 119 -17.16 -10.85 -13.10
CA ARG A 119 -16.78 -9.86 -14.14
C ARG A 119 -17.15 -8.42 -13.74
N GLY A 120 -18.21 -8.23 -12.96
CA GLY A 120 -18.67 -6.90 -12.55
C GLY A 120 -17.67 -6.19 -11.65
N SER A 121 -17.16 -6.86 -10.62
CA SER A 121 -16.14 -6.31 -9.74
C SER A 121 -14.81 -6.06 -10.45
N LEU A 122 -14.51 -6.82 -11.50
CA LEU A 122 -13.33 -6.58 -12.33
C LEU A 122 -13.44 -5.26 -13.08
N LEU A 123 -14.59 -4.96 -13.70
CA LEU A 123 -14.81 -3.69 -14.42
C LEU A 123 -14.75 -2.49 -13.48
N ASP A 124 -15.34 -2.60 -12.29
CA ASP A 124 -15.26 -1.53 -11.29
C ASP A 124 -13.82 -1.30 -10.82
N ALA A 125 -13.08 -2.37 -10.53
CA ALA A 125 -11.68 -2.28 -10.14
C ALA A 125 -10.82 -1.67 -11.25
N LEU A 126 -11.06 -2.05 -12.51
CA LEU A 126 -10.38 -1.46 -13.67
C LEU A 126 -10.67 0.03 -13.80
N SER A 127 -11.92 0.47 -13.55
CA SER A 127 -12.28 1.90 -13.60
C SER A 127 -11.51 2.70 -12.54
N VAL A 128 -11.49 2.24 -11.28
CA VAL A 128 -10.72 2.86 -10.20
C VAL A 128 -9.23 2.90 -10.53
N THR A 129 -8.70 1.77 -11.00
CA THR A 129 -7.28 1.65 -11.36
C THR A 129 -6.89 2.59 -12.48
N THR A 130 -7.71 2.70 -13.53
CA THR A 130 -7.44 3.60 -14.67
C THR A 130 -7.37 5.06 -14.24
N ALA A 131 -8.27 5.49 -13.35
CA ALA A 131 -8.25 6.86 -12.83
C ALA A 131 -6.99 7.14 -12.00
N LEU A 132 -6.60 6.21 -11.13
CA LEU A 132 -5.37 6.33 -10.35
C LEU A 132 -4.12 6.27 -11.24
N ALA A 133 -4.11 5.41 -12.26
CA ALA A 133 -3.03 5.33 -13.23
C ALA A 133 -2.86 6.64 -14.00
N LEU A 134 -3.97 7.31 -14.37
CA LEU A 134 -3.93 8.62 -15.01
C LEU A 134 -3.32 9.69 -14.09
N LEU A 135 -3.74 9.72 -12.81
CA LEU A 135 -3.16 10.64 -11.83
C LEU A 135 -1.68 10.36 -11.60
N SER A 136 -1.31 9.10 -11.40
CA SER A 136 0.09 8.69 -11.23
C SER A 136 0.93 9.04 -12.45
N TRP A 137 0.40 8.87 -13.66
CA TRP A 137 1.08 9.27 -14.90
C TRP A 137 1.41 10.74 -14.90
N ILE A 138 0.41 11.60 -14.66
CA ILE A 138 0.56 13.06 -14.78
C ILE A 138 1.44 13.63 -13.67
N PHE A 139 1.25 13.20 -12.43
CA PHE A 139 1.90 13.81 -11.27
C PHE A 139 3.20 13.14 -10.84
N LEU A 140 3.38 11.84 -11.13
CA LEU A 140 4.54 11.08 -10.70
C LEU A 140 5.37 10.57 -11.87
N ILE A 141 4.79 9.88 -12.85
CA ILE A 141 5.56 9.21 -13.90
C ILE A 141 6.13 10.22 -14.91
N GLU A 142 5.30 11.11 -15.46
CA GLU A 142 5.71 12.07 -16.47
C GLU A 142 6.85 13.00 -16.02
N PRO A 143 6.87 13.56 -14.79
CA PRO A 143 7.99 14.35 -14.29
C PRO A 143 9.31 13.57 -14.29
N TYR A 144 9.30 12.29 -13.89
CA TYR A 144 10.50 11.45 -13.92
C TYR A 144 10.94 11.11 -15.34
N VAL A 145 10.00 10.84 -16.26
CA VAL A 145 10.31 10.57 -17.68
C VAL A 145 10.98 11.76 -18.34
N ARG A 146 10.52 12.97 -18.03
CA ARG A 146 11.00 14.22 -18.63
C ARG A 146 12.24 14.80 -17.95
N ASN A 147 12.64 14.31 -16.79
CA ASN A 147 13.80 14.84 -16.08
C ASN A 147 15.11 14.38 -16.75
N PRO A 148 15.90 15.30 -17.38
CA PRO A 148 17.14 14.95 -18.05
C PRO A 148 18.29 14.64 -17.09
N ASP A 149 18.20 15.08 -15.83
CA ASP A 149 19.25 14.94 -14.83
C ASP A 149 19.32 13.53 -14.23
N LEU A 150 18.25 12.72 -14.41
CA LEU A 150 18.19 11.36 -13.91
C LEU A 150 18.87 10.37 -14.87
N THR A 151 19.68 9.50 -14.28
CA THR A 151 20.16 8.29 -14.98
C THR A 151 19.00 7.38 -15.36
N TRP A 152 19.23 6.46 -16.31
CA TRP A 152 18.19 5.51 -16.70
C TRP A 152 17.72 4.63 -15.54
N LEU A 153 18.64 4.27 -14.62
CA LEU A 153 18.32 3.44 -13.46
C LEU A 153 17.47 4.20 -12.45
N GLU A 154 17.83 5.43 -12.11
CA GLU A 154 17.02 6.30 -11.25
C GLU A 154 15.62 6.50 -11.81
N ARG A 155 15.53 6.78 -13.09
CA ARG A 155 14.24 6.96 -13.79
C ARG A 155 13.40 5.68 -13.76
N ALA A 156 13.99 4.53 -14.10
CA ALA A 156 13.28 3.26 -14.12
C ALA A 156 12.79 2.88 -12.70
N THR A 157 13.62 3.06 -11.68
CA THR A 157 13.25 2.80 -10.29
C THR A 157 12.14 3.73 -9.82
N SER A 158 12.24 5.04 -10.09
CA SER A 158 11.22 6.02 -9.71
C SER A 158 9.86 5.76 -10.37
N ILE A 159 9.84 5.26 -11.61
CA ILE A 159 8.60 4.90 -12.32
C ILE A 159 8.02 3.58 -11.80
N ALA A 160 8.87 2.66 -11.35
CA ALA A 160 8.43 1.36 -10.87
C ALA A 160 7.57 1.44 -9.60
N TYR A 161 7.80 2.43 -8.72
CA TYR A 161 6.99 2.66 -7.52
C TYR A 161 5.53 2.98 -7.84
N PRO A 162 5.20 4.03 -8.62
CA PRO A 162 3.81 4.28 -9.01
C PRO A 162 3.13 3.12 -9.72
N LEU A 163 3.87 2.32 -10.50
CA LEU A 163 3.33 1.11 -11.14
C LEU A 163 3.02 0.02 -10.12
N GLY A 164 3.86 -0.16 -9.10
CA GLY A 164 3.61 -1.04 -7.96
C GLY A 164 2.37 -0.63 -7.17
N ASP A 165 2.23 0.67 -6.88
CA ASP A 165 1.07 1.24 -6.21
C ASP A 165 -0.23 0.99 -6.99
N ILE A 166 -0.22 1.23 -8.29
CA ILE A 166 -1.37 0.95 -9.17
C ILE A 166 -1.74 -0.53 -9.10
N LEU A 167 -0.77 -1.44 -9.14
CA LEU A 167 -1.00 -2.89 -9.03
C LEU A 167 -1.64 -3.25 -7.69
N LEU A 168 -1.12 -2.70 -6.58
CA LEU A 168 -1.63 -2.95 -5.24
C LEU A 168 -3.05 -2.41 -5.08
N VAL A 169 -3.30 -1.18 -5.51
CA VAL A 169 -4.62 -0.56 -5.44
C VAL A 169 -5.64 -1.29 -6.32
N ALA A 170 -5.26 -1.72 -7.52
CA ALA A 170 -6.12 -2.50 -8.41
C ALA A 170 -6.62 -3.80 -7.74
N THR A 171 -5.69 -4.54 -7.14
CA THR A 171 -6.02 -5.80 -6.47
C THR A 171 -6.84 -5.57 -5.21
N LEU A 172 -6.53 -4.54 -4.42
CA LEU A 172 -7.29 -4.19 -3.22
C LEU A 172 -8.68 -3.63 -3.52
N ALA A 173 -8.81 -2.75 -4.51
CA ALA A 173 -10.12 -2.25 -4.95
C ALA A 173 -11.04 -3.43 -5.31
N ARG A 174 -10.52 -4.39 -6.09
CA ARG A 174 -11.27 -5.60 -6.43
C ARG A 174 -11.62 -6.44 -5.21
N LEU A 175 -10.69 -6.63 -4.26
CA LEU A 175 -10.96 -7.34 -3.02
C LEU A 175 -12.08 -6.65 -2.22
N LEU A 176 -12.00 -5.34 -2.04
CA LEU A 176 -13.01 -4.55 -1.29
C LEU A 176 -14.40 -4.62 -1.94
N ILE A 177 -14.47 -4.52 -3.26
CA ILE A 177 -15.74 -4.61 -4.01
C ILE A 177 -16.38 -6.00 -3.84
N THR A 178 -15.57 -7.06 -3.85
CA THR A 178 -16.06 -8.43 -3.75
C THR A 178 -16.37 -8.90 -2.32
N THR A 179 -15.79 -8.27 -1.31
CA THR A 179 -15.94 -8.71 0.09
C THR A 179 -17.00 -7.95 0.87
N GLY A 180 -17.50 -6.81 0.36
CA GLY A 180 -18.46 -5.97 1.05
C GLY A 180 -17.94 -5.46 2.39
N ARG A 181 -18.73 -5.64 3.47
CA ARG A 181 -18.41 -5.12 4.82
C ARG A 181 -17.45 -6.01 5.63
N ASN A 182 -16.43 -6.58 5.02
CA ASN A 182 -15.43 -7.36 5.78
C ASN A 182 -14.39 -6.43 6.42
N ARG A 183 -14.22 -6.53 7.75
CA ARG A 183 -13.32 -5.66 8.53
C ARG A 183 -11.85 -5.88 8.20
N SER A 184 -11.43 -7.12 7.92
CA SER A 184 -10.04 -7.41 7.54
C SER A 184 -9.71 -6.83 6.17
N ALA A 185 -10.63 -6.96 5.19
CA ALA A 185 -10.46 -6.33 3.88
C ALA A 185 -10.39 -4.79 3.99
N ALA A 186 -11.26 -4.18 4.80
CA ALA A 186 -11.22 -2.73 5.04
C ALA A 186 -9.88 -2.27 5.63
N LEU A 187 -9.32 -3.02 6.59
CA LEU A 187 -8.01 -2.72 7.17
C LEU A 187 -6.88 -2.89 6.17
N LEU A 188 -6.92 -3.92 5.30
CA LEU A 188 -5.96 -4.03 4.20
C LEU A 188 -6.03 -2.81 3.29
N GLY A 189 -7.24 -2.32 3.00
CA GLY A 189 -7.46 -1.09 2.23
C GLY A 189 -6.90 0.15 2.92
N VAL A 190 -7.15 0.32 4.22
CA VAL A 190 -6.60 1.45 5.00
C VAL A 190 -5.07 1.45 4.97
N GLY A 191 -4.46 0.27 5.16
CA GLY A 191 -3.00 0.16 5.09
C GLY A 191 -2.45 0.52 3.71
N ALA A 192 -3.10 0.08 2.63
CA ALA A 192 -2.66 0.43 1.29
C ALA A 192 -2.82 1.92 0.96
N VAL A 193 -3.88 2.56 1.47
CA VAL A 193 -4.02 4.03 1.35
C VAL A 193 -2.90 4.74 2.10
N GLY A 194 -2.52 4.25 3.28
CA GLY A 194 -1.37 4.76 4.03
C GLY A 194 -0.06 4.63 3.24
N LEU A 195 0.22 3.43 2.70
CA LEU A 195 1.39 3.16 1.87
C LEU A 195 1.43 4.11 0.67
N LEU A 196 0.36 4.14 -0.14
CA LEU A 196 0.25 5.00 -1.31
C LEU A 196 0.44 6.49 -0.97
N ALA A 197 -0.16 6.96 0.12
CA ALA A 197 -0.02 8.35 0.54
C ALA A 197 1.44 8.69 0.86
N SER A 198 2.16 7.82 1.58
CA SER A 198 3.57 8.01 1.87
C SER A 198 4.43 7.92 0.61
N ASP A 199 4.17 6.98 -0.29
CA ASP A 199 4.93 6.82 -1.53
C ASP A 199 4.75 8.03 -2.46
N VAL A 200 3.55 8.61 -2.54
CA VAL A 200 3.29 9.86 -3.27
C VAL A 200 4.04 11.04 -2.65
N VAL A 201 3.97 11.21 -1.32
CA VAL A 201 4.65 12.32 -0.63
C VAL A 201 6.17 12.15 -0.74
N TYR A 202 6.67 10.93 -0.57
CA TYR A 202 8.08 10.59 -0.79
C TYR A 202 8.53 10.93 -2.21
N GLY A 203 7.78 10.50 -3.23
CA GLY A 203 8.10 10.77 -4.63
C GLY A 203 8.15 12.27 -4.96
N LEU A 204 7.18 13.04 -4.45
CA LEU A 204 7.16 14.50 -4.59
C LEU A 204 8.30 15.16 -3.82
N GLY A 205 8.61 14.68 -2.61
CA GLY A 205 9.73 15.14 -1.80
C GLY A 205 11.09 14.88 -2.47
N GLN A 206 11.24 13.73 -3.11
CA GLN A 206 12.45 13.41 -3.90
C GLN A 206 12.61 14.32 -5.11
N LEU A 207 11.53 14.59 -5.84
CA LEU A 207 11.55 15.55 -6.98
C LEU A 207 11.90 16.97 -6.52
N ALA A 208 11.45 17.37 -5.33
CA ALA A 208 11.72 18.69 -4.75
C ALA A 208 13.06 18.77 -3.99
N GLY A 209 13.73 17.65 -3.72
CA GLY A 209 14.95 17.59 -2.89
C GLY A 209 14.72 17.92 -1.43
N THR A 210 13.50 17.74 -0.90
CA THR A 210 13.09 18.17 0.46
C THR A 210 12.86 17.01 1.42
N TRP A 211 12.92 15.74 0.94
CA TRP A 211 12.64 14.59 1.77
C TRP A 211 13.71 14.37 2.87
N ALA A 212 13.26 13.97 4.07
CA ALA A 212 14.11 13.62 5.20
C ALA A 212 13.49 12.49 6.04
N ILE A 213 14.34 11.59 6.59
CA ILE A 213 13.91 10.52 7.50
C ILE A 213 13.29 11.13 8.78
N GLY A 214 12.19 10.56 9.27
CA GLY A 214 11.50 11.02 10.48
C GLY A 214 10.50 12.15 10.20
N SER A 215 10.16 12.37 8.92
CA SER A 215 9.13 13.33 8.53
C SER A 215 7.72 12.74 8.68
N ALA A 216 6.69 13.55 8.48
CA ALA A 216 5.29 13.15 8.70
C ALA A 216 4.80 12.10 7.69
N ASP A 217 5.45 11.97 6.55
CA ASP A 217 5.17 10.95 5.53
C ASP A 217 5.45 9.53 6.01
N ASP A 218 6.37 9.33 6.95
CA ASP A 218 6.61 8.02 7.59
C ASP A 218 5.33 7.45 8.24
N LEU A 219 4.39 8.31 8.65
CA LEU A 219 3.13 7.87 9.28
C LEU A 219 2.27 6.99 8.38
N GLY A 220 2.27 7.19 7.08
CA GLY A 220 1.47 6.34 6.18
C GLY A 220 2.02 4.93 6.07
N TRP A 221 3.34 4.74 6.08
CA TRP A 221 3.98 3.43 6.16
C TRP A 221 3.73 2.75 7.52
N VAL A 222 3.72 3.54 8.61
CA VAL A 222 3.31 3.04 9.94
C VAL A 222 1.85 2.56 9.92
N VAL A 223 0.94 3.33 9.31
CA VAL A 223 -0.46 2.93 9.13
C VAL A 223 -0.57 1.63 8.33
N PHE A 224 0.23 1.47 7.27
CA PHE A 224 0.31 0.23 6.51
C PHE A 224 0.66 -0.97 7.41
N TYR A 225 1.74 -0.89 8.17
CA TYR A 225 2.16 -1.96 9.08
C TYR A 225 1.11 -2.28 10.14
N ILE A 226 0.56 -1.26 10.80
CA ILE A 226 -0.47 -1.43 11.82
C ILE A 226 -1.74 -2.07 11.23
N ALA A 227 -2.23 -1.53 10.14
CA ALA A 227 -3.50 -1.96 9.56
C ALA A 227 -3.44 -3.38 9.00
N TRP A 228 -2.33 -3.78 8.34
CA TRP A 228 -2.17 -5.12 7.81
C TRP A 228 -2.00 -6.17 8.92
N GLY A 229 -1.26 -5.85 9.99
CA GLY A 229 -1.19 -6.69 11.17
C GLY A 229 -2.54 -6.85 11.86
N LEU A 230 -3.27 -5.75 12.06
CA LEU A 230 -4.63 -5.78 12.63
C LEU A 230 -5.63 -6.54 11.73
N ALA A 231 -5.50 -6.45 10.41
CA ALA A 231 -6.35 -7.18 9.47
C ALA A 231 -6.27 -8.70 9.69
N ALA A 232 -5.06 -9.20 9.89
CA ALA A 232 -4.81 -10.62 10.10
C ALA A 232 -5.19 -11.10 11.51
N LEU A 233 -5.10 -10.25 12.54
CA LEU A 233 -5.47 -10.60 13.90
C LEU A 233 -7.00 -10.62 14.15
N ARG A 234 -7.81 -10.21 13.19
CA ARG A 234 -9.29 -10.26 13.31
C ARG A 234 -9.85 -11.58 12.79
N PRO A 235 -10.91 -12.12 13.41
CA PRO A 235 -11.57 -13.35 12.92
C PRO A 235 -12.05 -13.25 11.49
N SER A 236 -12.43 -12.04 11.02
CA SER A 236 -12.89 -11.79 9.64
C SER A 236 -11.84 -12.07 8.57
N MET A 237 -10.57 -12.26 8.94
CA MET A 237 -9.51 -12.67 8.02
C MET A 237 -9.75 -14.07 7.41
N ALA A 238 -10.33 -14.97 8.20
CA ALA A 238 -10.65 -16.33 7.74
C ALA A 238 -11.80 -16.32 6.73
N GLU A 239 -12.76 -15.40 6.86
CA GLU A 239 -13.87 -15.25 5.94
C GLU A 239 -13.42 -14.89 4.51
N LEU A 240 -12.26 -14.23 4.35
CA LEU A 240 -11.71 -13.85 3.05
C LEU A 240 -11.22 -15.07 2.24
N THR A 241 -11.07 -16.22 2.89
CA THR A 241 -10.63 -17.46 2.25
C THR A 241 -11.78 -18.43 1.96
N VAL A 242 -13.04 -17.99 2.13
CA VAL A 242 -14.24 -18.81 1.89
C VAL A 242 -15.13 -18.13 0.86
N PRO A 243 -15.72 -18.88 -0.11
CA PRO A 243 -16.59 -18.30 -1.12
C PRO A 243 -17.80 -17.58 -0.51
N VAL A 244 -18.20 -16.46 -1.11
CA VAL A 244 -19.47 -15.78 -0.77
C VAL A 244 -20.61 -16.57 -1.41
N GLN A 245 -21.58 -16.97 -0.59
CA GLN A 245 -22.85 -17.52 -1.05
C GLN A 245 -23.84 -16.35 -1.23
N GLY A 246 -24.14 -16.00 -2.46
CA GLY A 246 -25.16 -14.99 -2.79
C GLY A 246 -24.90 -14.27 -4.11
N PRO A 247 -25.94 -13.62 -4.68
CA PRO A 247 -25.78 -12.86 -5.91
C PRO A 247 -24.95 -11.59 -5.63
N SER A 248 -23.79 -11.51 -6.24
CA SER A 248 -22.87 -10.35 -6.22
C SER A 248 -23.36 -9.22 -7.16
N GLY A 249 -24.67 -8.94 -7.20
CA GLY A 249 -25.29 -8.08 -8.23
C GLY A 249 -25.90 -6.77 -7.77
N GLU A 250 -26.09 -6.54 -6.45
CA GLU A 250 -26.72 -5.30 -6.01
C GLU A 250 -25.74 -4.12 -6.03
N MET A 251 -26.10 -3.09 -6.80
CA MET A 251 -25.36 -1.82 -6.81
C MET A 251 -25.64 -1.07 -5.51
N SER A 252 -24.70 -1.10 -4.57
CA SER A 252 -24.81 -0.27 -3.37
C SER A 252 -24.59 1.21 -3.72
N ILE A 253 -25.22 2.12 -2.94
CA ILE A 253 -25.02 3.57 -3.08
C ILE A 253 -23.54 3.94 -3.02
N GLY A 254 -22.77 3.29 -2.13
CA GLY A 254 -21.32 3.51 -2.04
C GLY A 254 -20.55 3.11 -3.30
N ARG A 255 -20.96 2.03 -3.98
CA ARG A 255 -20.37 1.60 -5.27
C ARG A 255 -20.67 2.61 -6.37
N ILE A 256 -21.92 3.10 -6.43
CA ILE A 256 -22.32 4.14 -7.40
C ILE A 256 -21.52 5.43 -7.14
N ALA A 257 -21.44 5.89 -5.89
CA ALA A 257 -20.71 7.09 -5.52
C ALA A 257 -19.21 6.98 -5.87
N LEU A 258 -18.59 5.82 -5.62
CA LEU A 258 -17.20 5.55 -5.99
C LEU A 258 -16.99 5.64 -7.50
N LEU A 259 -17.84 4.97 -8.29
CA LEU A 259 -17.74 4.99 -9.76
C LEU A 259 -17.99 6.39 -10.33
N MET A 260 -18.91 7.16 -9.76
CA MET A 260 -19.13 8.56 -10.13
C MET A 260 -17.89 9.42 -9.82
N ALA A 261 -17.33 9.31 -8.62
CA ALA A 261 -16.13 10.05 -8.24
C ALA A 261 -14.94 9.73 -9.18
N VAL A 262 -14.74 8.45 -9.46
CA VAL A 262 -13.70 7.97 -10.39
C VAL A 262 -13.91 8.49 -11.81
N SER A 263 -15.15 8.54 -12.30
CA SER A 263 -15.48 9.06 -13.64
C SER A 263 -15.20 10.56 -13.79
N LEU A 264 -15.18 11.29 -12.67
CA LEU A 264 -14.88 12.73 -12.66
C LEU A 264 -13.38 13.05 -12.59
N VAL A 265 -12.52 12.06 -12.36
CA VAL A 265 -11.05 12.27 -12.27
C VAL A 265 -10.49 12.81 -13.57
N ALA A 266 -10.78 12.17 -14.71
CA ALA A 266 -10.26 12.59 -16.02
C ALA A 266 -10.75 13.98 -16.43
N PRO A 267 -12.07 14.30 -16.38
CA PRO A 267 -12.54 15.67 -16.64
C PRO A 267 -11.97 16.70 -15.67
N GLY A 268 -11.81 16.35 -14.37
CA GLY A 268 -11.24 17.24 -13.36
C GLY A 268 -9.78 17.62 -13.67
N VAL A 269 -8.96 16.64 -14.04
CA VAL A 269 -7.56 16.87 -14.43
C VAL A 269 -7.47 17.75 -15.67
N LEU A 270 -8.30 17.50 -16.69
CA LEU A 270 -8.32 18.33 -17.91
C LEU A 270 -8.75 19.77 -17.60
N LEU A 271 -9.75 19.96 -16.74
CA LEU A 271 -10.19 21.29 -16.33
C LEU A 271 -9.10 22.06 -15.59
N VAL A 272 -8.43 21.42 -14.62
CA VAL A 272 -7.34 22.04 -13.87
C VAL A 272 -6.18 22.39 -14.80
N GLY A 273 -5.81 21.49 -15.71
CA GLY A 273 -4.77 21.75 -16.71
C GLY A 273 -5.11 22.94 -17.63
N SER A 274 -6.34 23.00 -18.14
CA SER A 274 -6.80 24.10 -18.98
C SER A 274 -6.82 25.44 -18.22
N ILE A 275 -7.24 25.47 -16.97
CA ILE A 275 -7.22 26.69 -16.13
C ILE A 275 -5.77 27.12 -15.88
N ALA A 276 -4.87 26.19 -15.57
CA ALA A 276 -3.45 26.50 -15.34
C ALA A 276 -2.78 27.07 -16.59
N GLU A 277 -3.12 26.59 -17.79
CA GLU A 277 -2.65 27.15 -19.05
C GLU A 277 -3.21 28.54 -19.32
N LEU A 278 -4.49 28.79 -19.02
CA LEU A 278 -5.10 30.11 -19.19
C LEU A 278 -4.46 31.16 -18.25
N VAL A 279 -4.14 30.77 -17.04
CA VAL A 279 -3.48 31.67 -16.05
C VAL A 279 -2.01 31.94 -16.41
N ARG A 280 -1.34 31.03 -17.13
CA ARG A 280 0.05 31.20 -17.58
C ARG A 280 0.22 31.97 -18.89
N ARG A 281 -0.87 32.22 -19.61
CA ARG A 281 -0.82 33.08 -20.81
C ARG A 281 -0.75 34.55 -20.37
N PRO A 282 0.32 35.30 -20.75
CA PRO A 282 0.49 36.70 -20.38
C PRO A 282 -0.59 37.60 -21.01
#